data_f983545acaf61f15f6240a533f31db36
#
_entry.id   f983545acaf61f15f6240a533f31db36
#
_cell.length_a   1.000
_cell.length_b   1.000
_cell.length_c   1.000
_cell.angle_alpha   90.00
_cell.angle_beta   90.00
_cell.angle_gamma   90.00
#
_symmetry.space_group_name_H-M   'P 1'
#
loop_
_entity.id
_entity.type
_entity.pdbx_description
1 polymer ?
#
loop_
_entity_poly.entity_id
_entity_poly.type
_entity_poly.pdbx_seq_one_letter_code
_entity_poly.pdbx_strand_id
1 'polypeptide(L)'
;ADVAGRFKSLVDAIKFVFATTFFHEARAYQRAAGELPEPEKMAVVVQEVVGRRHGDRFYPDLSGVARSYNFYPVGPARPSEGVVDLALGLGKTIVDGGLCWSCSPAHPKMPPPVGSVRDLVDVTQSRFWAVNVGPAPPYDPMTETEYLVERSLAEAEADGTLRHAASTYDADSDRLVAGTGRPGPRVLDFAPILAWNELPLVPSLRRLLAVCEEELGAPVEIEFAVSLTPGQ
;
A
#
# COMPACT_ATOMS: atom_id res chain seq x y z
N ALA A 1 29.14 -4.40 6.85
CA ALA A 1 28.11 -3.43 7.26
C ALA A 1 28.39 -3.01 8.71
N ASP A 2 28.46 -1.70 8.98
CA ASP A 2 28.72 -1.15 10.31
C ASP A 2 27.55 -1.47 11.26
N VAL A 3 27.75 -2.45 12.16
CA VAL A 3 26.74 -2.88 13.14
C VAL A 3 26.51 -1.78 14.17
N ALA A 4 27.57 -1.09 14.59
CA ALA A 4 27.49 -0.03 15.61
C ALA A 4 26.68 1.17 15.09
N GLY A 5 26.90 1.57 13.84
CA GLY A 5 26.12 2.63 13.18
C GLY A 5 24.64 2.25 13.04
N ARG A 6 24.33 1.04 12.63
CA ARG A 6 22.92 0.56 12.55
C ARG A 6 22.24 0.52 13.91
N PHE A 7 22.94 0.05 14.93
CA PHE A 7 22.41 0.03 16.29
C PHE A 7 22.13 1.45 16.81
N LYS A 8 23.06 2.38 16.57
CA LYS A 8 22.85 3.79 16.93
C LYS A 8 21.61 4.36 16.24
N SER A 9 21.48 4.17 14.91
CA SER A 9 20.31 4.66 14.15
C SER A 9 18.99 4.07 14.66
N LEU A 10 18.97 2.78 15.02
CA LEU A 10 17.79 2.14 15.60
C LEU A 10 17.43 2.76 16.96
N VAL A 11 18.41 2.96 17.83
CA VAL A 11 18.17 3.60 19.14
C VAL A 11 17.67 5.03 18.98
N ASP A 12 18.21 5.80 18.03
CA ASP A 12 17.78 7.17 17.77
C ASP A 12 16.35 7.18 17.21
N ALA A 13 16.00 6.24 16.31
CA ALA A 13 14.63 6.09 15.81
C ALA A 13 13.62 5.73 16.93
N ILE A 14 13.98 4.81 17.83
CA ILE A 14 13.14 4.44 18.99
C ILE A 14 12.90 5.68 19.87
N LYS A 15 13.96 6.45 20.19
CA LYS A 15 13.83 7.69 20.96
C LYS A 15 12.93 8.71 20.26
N PHE A 16 13.05 8.80 18.94
CA PHE A 16 12.21 9.70 18.16
C PHE A 16 10.73 9.29 18.26
N VAL A 17 10.39 8.00 18.11
CA VAL A 17 9.03 7.51 18.29
C VAL A 17 8.49 7.88 19.68
N PHE A 18 9.26 7.68 20.75
CA PHE A 18 8.85 8.14 22.09
C PHE A 18 8.65 9.65 22.16
N ALA A 19 9.46 10.44 21.46
CA ALA A 19 9.34 11.89 21.45
C ALA A 19 8.08 12.40 20.74
N THR A 20 7.51 11.63 19.77
CA THR A 20 6.30 12.05 19.05
C THR A 20 5.08 12.24 19.94
N THR A 21 5.01 11.58 21.11
CA THR A 21 3.93 11.80 22.09
C THR A 21 3.88 13.25 22.61
N PHE A 22 4.99 13.97 22.49
CA PHE A 22 5.10 15.38 22.93
C PHE A 22 4.87 16.38 21.79
N PHE A 23 4.65 15.91 20.55
CA PHE A 23 4.41 16.79 19.42
C PHE A 23 3.06 17.51 19.55
N HIS A 24 2.97 18.67 18.90
CA HIS A 24 1.80 19.53 19.00
C HIS A 24 0.51 18.82 18.56
N GLU A 25 0.57 18.05 17.47
CA GLU A 25 -0.54 17.32 16.87
C GLU A 25 -1.06 16.24 17.83
N ALA A 26 -0.18 15.45 18.42
CA ALA A 26 -0.54 14.42 19.41
C ALA A 26 -1.25 15.05 20.62
N ARG A 27 -0.69 16.14 21.14
CA ARG A 27 -1.28 16.87 22.27
C ARG A 27 -2.59 17.58 21.92
N ALA A 28 -2.74 18.07 20.69
CA ALA A 28 -3.99 18.66 20.23
C ALA A 28 -5.09 17.62 20.14
N TYR A 29 -4.78 16.42 19.64
CA TYR A 29 -5.71 15.30 19.59
C TYR A 29 -6.16 14.86 21.00
N GLN A 30 -5.24 14.66 21.93
CA GLN A 30 -5.55 14.31 23.34
C GLN A 30 -6.51 15.31 23.99
N ARG A 31 -6.26 16.61 23.80
CA ARG A 31 -7.15 17.66 24.31
C ARG A 31 -8.56 17.60 23.69
N ALA A 32 -8.63 17.35 22.37
CA ALA A 32 -9.89 17.25 21.66
C ALA A 32 -10.69 16.00 22.04
N ALA A 33 -10.02 14.89 22.36
CA ALA A 33 -10.63 13.66 22.84
C ALA A 33 -11.14 13.75 24.28
N GLY A 34 -10.81 14.83 25.03
CA GLY A 34 -11.23 15.04 26.42
C GLY A 34 -10.54 14.06 27.39
N GLU A 35 -9.47 13.42 26.98
CA GLU A 35 -8.70 12.54 27.83
C GLU A 35 -7.85 13.37 28.81
N LEU A 36 -7.99 13.08 30.10
CA LEU A 36 -7.05 13.57 31.10
C LEU A 36 -5.66 12.98 30.78
N PRO A 37 -4.57 13.73 30.99
CA PRO A 37 -3.23 13.26 30.73
C PRO A 37 -2.82 12.16 31.74
N GLU A 38 -3.41 10.98 31.59
CA GLU A 38 -2.75 9.79 32.10
C GLU A 38 -1.46 9.61 31.28
N PRO A 39 -0.36 9.14 31.88
CA PRO A 39 0.87 8.92 31.14
C PRO A 39 0.59 7.92 30.02
N GLU A 40 0.49 8.43 28.78
CA GLU A 40 0.29 7.63 27.60
C GLU A 40 1.45 6.65 27.46
N LYS A 41 1.12 5.36 27.36
CA LYS A 41 2.10 4.30 27.21
C LYS A 41 2.37 4.10 25.72
N MET A 42 3.58 4.45 25.28
CA MET A 42 4.03 4.24 23.91
C MET A 42 4.62 2.84 23.75
N ALA A 43 4.23 2.15 22.70
CA ALA A 43 4.89 0.95 22.22
C ALA A 43 5.64 1.25 20.92
N VAL A 44 6.77 0.61 20.71
CA VAL A 44 7.56 0.70 19.47
C VAL A 44 7.56 -0.66 18.79
N VAL A 45 7.08 -0.69 17.56
CA VAL A 45 7.14 -1.88 16.70
C VAL A 45 8.30 -1.73 15.73
N VAL A 46 9.19 -2.72 15.69
CA VAL A 46 10.30 -2.78 14.74
C VAL A 46 10.00 -3.89 13.74
N GLN A 47 9.87 -3.52 12.48
CA GLN A 47 9.56 -4.47 11.40
C GLN A 47 10.58 -4.35 10.27
N GLU A 48 10.88 -5.49 9.63
CA GLU A 48 11.63 -5.48 8.39
C GLU A 48 10.75 -4.95 7.25
N VAL A 49 11.28 -4.01 6.48
CA VAL A 49 10.58 -3.49 5.31
C VAL A 49 10.66 -4.52 4.20
N VAL A 50 9.52 -5.03 3.76
CA VAL A 50 9.40 -5.93 2.61
C VAL A 50 9.64 -5.14 1.32
N GLY A 51 10.42 -5.69 0.40
CA GLY A 51 10.67 -5.03 -0.88
C GLY A 51 11.94 -5.48 -1.57
N ARG A 52 12.26 -4.79 -2.66
CA ARG A 52 13.50 -4.96 -3.41
C ARG A 52 14.13 -3.62 -3.71
N ARG A 53 15.46 -3.63 -3.89
CA ARG A 53 16.19 -2.44 -4.24
C ARG A 53 16.19 -2.23 -5.75
N HIS A 54 15.82 -1.02 -6.17
CA HIS A 54 15.87 -0.54 -7.54
C HIS A 54 16.65 0.79 -7.57
N GLY A 55 17.99 0.70 -7.79
CA GLY A 55 18.86 1.87 -7.76
C GLY A 55 18.88 2.55 -6.39
N ASP A 56 18.31 3.74 -6.31
CA ASP A 56 18.24 4.60 -5.12
C ASP A 56 16.95 4.45 -4.30
N ARG A 57 16.10 3.51 -4.63
CA ARG A 57 14.80 3.25 -3.99
C ARG A 57 14.61 1.78 -3.63
N PHE A 58 13.84 1.54 -2.57
CA PHE A 58 13.50 0.20 -2.09
C PHE A 58 12.00 0.13 -1.82
N TYR A 59 11.30 -0.82 -2.43
CA TYR A 59 9.85 -0.95 -2.28
C TYR A 59 9.34 -2.36 -2.62
N PRO A 60 8.18 -2.76 -2.07
CA PRO A 60 7.50 -4.01 -2.42
C PRO A 60 6.84 -3.92 -3.79
N ASP A 61 6.64 -5.06 -4.45
CA ASP A 61 5.92 -5.12 -5.72
C ASP A 61 4.45 -4.71 -5.57
N LEU A 62 3.85 -4.98 -4.42
CA LEU A 62 2.55 -4.47 -4.01
C LEU A 62 2.42 -4.40 -2.49
N SER A 63 1.55 -3.51 -2.04
CA SER A 63 1.06 -3.44 -0.66
C SER A 63 -0.45 -3.40 -0.66
N GLY A 64 -1.05 -3.72 0.47
CA GLY A 64 -2.50 -3.65 0.58
C GLY A 64 -2.99 -3.58 2.00
N VAL A 65 -4.27 -3.24 2.09
CA VAL A 65 -5.07 -3.31 3.33
C VAL A 65 -6.26 -4.21 3.05
N ALA A 66 -6.41 -5.26 3.84
CA ALA A 66 -7.54 -6.19 3.76
C ALA A 66 -8.41 -6.07 5.01
N ARG A 67 -9.70 -5.84 4.81
CA ARG A 67 -10.70 -5.75 5.89
C ARG A 67 -11.71 -6.87 5.76
N SER A 68 -12.06 -7.53 6.85
CA SER A 68 -13.07 -8.60 6.86
C SER A 68 -14.49 -8.05 6.73
N TYR A 69 -14.70 -6.77 6.98
CA TYR A 69 -15.98 -6.09 6.82
C TYR A 69 -15.86 -4.89 5.90
N ASN A 70 -16.80 -4.76 4.94
CA ASN A 70 -16.87 -3.66 3.99
C ASN A 70 -18.08 -2.77 4.32
N PHE A 71 -17.85 -1.54 4.75
CA PHE A 71 -18.91 -0.59 5.07
C PHE A 71 -19.61 -0.02 3.84
N TYR A 72 -18.97 -0.08 2.66
CA TYR A 72 -19.45 0.52 1.41
C TYR A 72 -19.34 -0.47 0.25
N PRO A 73 -20.07 -1.62 0.32
CA PRO A 73 -19.99 -2.62 -0.74
C PRO A 73 -20.55 -2.08 -2.06
N VAL A 74 -19.92 -2.47 -3.16
CA VAL A 74 -20.28 -2.05 -4.52
C VAL A 74 -20.75 -3.26 -5.33
N GLY A 75 -21.74 -3.04 -6.19
CA GLY A 75 -22.29 -4.07 -7.08
C GLY A 75 -22.90 -5.26 -6.31
N PRO A 76 -22.52 -6.52 -6.60
CA PRO A 76 -23.04 -7.71 -5.93
C PRO A 76 -22.37 -7.98 -4.58
N ALA A 77 -21.32 -7.24 -4.20
CA ALA A 77 -20.57 -7.49 -2.97
C ALA A 77 -21.44 -7.24 -1.74
N ARG A 78 -21.17 -8.00 -0.68
CA ARG A 78 -21.85 -7.89 0.64
C ARG A 78 -20.87 -7.36 1.68
N PRO A 79 -21.36 -6.66 2.72
CA PRO A 79 -20.50 -6.16 3.79
C PRO A 79 -19.60 -7.23 4.42
N SER A 80 -20.12 -8.44 4.66
CA SER A 80 -19.39 -9.56 5.26
C SER A 80 -18.39 -10.25 4.33
N GLU A 81 -18.30 -9.85 3.07
CA GLU A 81 -17.32 -10.39 2.13
C GLU A 81 -15.99 -9.62 2.17
N GLY A 82 -15.97 -8.49 2.92
CA GLY A 82 -14.79 -7.69 3.10
C GLY A 82 -14.41 -6.83 1.89
N VAL A 83 -13.28 -6.17 2.02
CA VAL A 83 -12.67 -5.35 0.96
C VAL A 83 -11.15 -5.47 1.02
N VAL A 84 -10.51 -5.41 -0.13
CA VAL A 84 -9.05 -5.34 -0.25
C VAL A 84 -8.69 -4.12 -1.09
N ASP A 85 -7.84 -3.28 -0.53
CA ASP A 85 -7.23 -2.14 -1.20
C ASP A 85 -5.79 -2.52 -1.58
N LEU A 86 -5.41 -2.31 -2.84
CA LEU A 86 -4.10 -2.64 -3.38
C LEU A 86 -3.41 -1.40 -3.95
N ALA A 87 -2.10 -1.30 -3.70
CA ALA A 87 -1.25 -0.25 -4.24
C ALA A 87 0.12 -0.82 -4.64
N LEU A 88 0.75 -0.21 -5.64
CA LEU A 88 2.15 -0.41 -5.97
C LEU A 88 3.04 0.32 -4.95
N GLY A 89 4.15 -0.29 -4.55
CA GLY A 89 5.07 0.31 -3.59
C GLY A 89 4.58 0.21 -2.16
N LEU A 90 4.98 1.18 -1.33
CA LEU A 90 4.62 1.19 0.09
C LEU A 90 3.13 1.46 0.32
N GLY A 91 2.57 0.84 1.36
CA GLY A 91 1.17 0.99 1.76
C GLY A 91 0.75 2.42 2.16
N LYS A 92 1.71 3.34 2.29
CA LYS A 92 1.48 4.76 2.57
C LYS A 92 0.42 5.38 1.64
N THR A 93 0.41 5.00 0.35
CA THR A 93 -0.62 5.45 -0.60
C THR A 93 -2.04 5.17 -0.09
N ILE A 94 -2.28 3.99 0.50
CA ILE A 94 -3.61 3.60 0.99
C ILE A 94 -3.91 4.29 2.30
N VAL A 95 -2.96 4.30 3.23
CA VAL A 95 -3.12 4.86 4.58
C VAL A 95 -3.39 6.37 4.54
N ASP A 96 -2.72 7.09 3.64
CA ASP A 96 -2.91 8.54 3.45
C ASP A 96 -4.16 8.89 2.60
N GLY A 97 -4.97 7.90 2.21
CA GLY A 97 -6.18 8.11 1.41
C GLY A 97 -5.92 8.45 -0.05
N GLY A 98 -4.78 8.04 -0.59
CA GLY A 98 -4.45 8.16 -2.01
C GLY A 98 -5.23 7.16 -2.88
N LEU A 99 -5.12 7.34 -4.19
CA LEU A 99 -5.77 6.46 -5.17
C LEU A 99 -5.15 5.05 -5.09
N CYS A 100 -6.00 4.05 -4.90
CA CYS A 100 -5.64 2.64 -4.86
C CYS A 100 -6.71 1.81 -5.57
N TRP A 101 -6.43 0.54 -5.85
CA TRP A 101 -7.42 -0.37 -6.42
C TRP A 101 -8.16 -1.12 -5.32
N SER A 102 -9.46 -0.84 -5.20
CA SER A 102 -10.34 -1.52 -4.24
C SER A 102 -11.16 -2.62 -4.90
N CYS A 103 -11.19 -3.78 -4.29
CA CYS A 103 -12.05 -4.88 -4.75
C CYS A 103 -12.61 -5.71 -3.59
N SER A 104 -13.75 -6.37 -3.82
CA SER A 104 -14.23 -7.42 -2.91
C SER A 104 -13.42 -8.70 -3.13
N PRO A 105 -12.90 -9.35 -2.08
CA PRO A 105 -12.27 -10.66 -2.20
C PRO A 105 -13.18 -11.76 -2.77
N ALA A 106 -14.51 -11.58 -2.67
CA ALA A 106 -15.48 -12.49 -3.28
C ALA A 106 -15.67 -12.23 -4.77
N HIS A 107 -15.42 -10.99 -5.22
CA HIS A 107 -15.62 -10.53 -6.60
C HIS A 107 -14.37 -9.80 -7.13
N PRO A 108 -13.17 -10.42 -7.12
CA PRO A 108 -11.90 -9.74 -7.39
C PRO A 108 -11.76 -9.20 -8.82
N LYS A 109 -12.55 -9.72 -9.75
CA LYS A 109 -12.53 -9.33 -11.18
C LYS A 109 -13.39 -8.08 -11.47
N MET A 110 -14.14 -7.62 -10.48
CA MET A 110 -15.03 -6.49 -10.68
C MET A 110 -14.26 -5.17 -10.52
N PRO A 111 -14.25 -4.31 -11.56
CA PRO A 111 -13.59 -3.02 -11.45
C PRO A 111 -14.36 -2.08 -10.51
N PRO A 112 -13.71 -1.02 -10.02
CA PRO A 112 -14.42 0.07 -9.35
C PRO A 112 -15.53 0.65 -10.23
N PRO A 113 -16.59 1.23 -9.64
CA PRO A 113 -17.68 1.82 -10.37
C PRO A 113 -17.23 3.12 -11.07
N VAL A 114 -17.03 3.04 -12.37
CA VAL A 114 -16.66 4.18 -13.24
C VAL A 114 -17.63 4.29 -14.41
N GLY A 115 -17.72 5.47 -15.02
CA GLY A 115 -18.59 5.70 -16.17
C GLY A 115 -18.09 5.10 -17.47
N SER A 116 -16.77 5.00 -17.64
CA SER A 116 -16.12 4.45 -18.82
C SER A 116 -14.79 3.75 -18.47
N VAL A 117 -14.27 2.96 -19.40
CA VAL A 117 -12.93 2.35 -19.24
C VAL A 117 -11.84 3.42 -19.14
N ARG A 118 -12.00 4.53 -19.86
CA ARG A 118 -11.07 5.66 -19.79
C ARG A 118 -10.98 6.26 -18.39
N ASP A 119 -12.09 6.35 -17.67
CA ASP A 119 -12.13 6.96 -16.34
C ASP A 119 -11.24 6.20 -15.34
N LEU A 120 -10.94 4.91 -15.61
CA LEU A 120 -10.01 4.13 -14.80
C LEU A 120 -8.60 4.74 -14.79
N VAL A 121 -8.19 5.41 -15.86
CA VAL A 121 -6.88 6.10 -15.92
C VAL A 121 -6.78 7.20 -14.86
N ASP A 122 -7.90 7.89 -14.59
CA ASP A 122 -7.93 9.04 -13.70
C ASP A 122 -8.20 8.67 -12.24
N VAL A 123 -8.72 7.46 -11.98
CA VAL A 123 -9.08 6.99 -10.63
C VAL A 123 -8.17 5.91 -10.08
N THR A 124 -7.10 5.56 -10.79
CA THR A 124 -6.09 4.61 -10.31
C THR A 124 -4.80 5.31 -9.91
N GLN A 125 -3.98 4.61 -9.17
CA GLN A 125 -2.70 5.12 -8.70
C GLN A 125 -1.80 5.50 -9.89
N SER A 126 -1.22 6.70 -9.87
CA SER A 126 -0.32 7.23 -10.90
C SER A 126 1.12 7.44 -10.39
N ARG A 127 1.31 7.42 -9.09
CA ARG A 127 2.59 7.56 -8.39
C ARG A 127 2.66 6.56 -7.25
N PHE A 128 3.85 6.22 -6.79
CA PHE A 128 4.04 5.28 -5.69
C PHE A 128 5.12 5.76 -4.71
N TRP A 129 5.02 5.30 -3.47
CA TRP A 129 6.00 5.57 -2.43
C TRP A 129 7.03 4.45 -2.33
N ALA A 130 8.28 4.83 -2.12
CA ALA A 130 9.41 3.94 -1.87
C ALA A 130 10.27 4.48 -0.72
N VAL A 131 11.03 3.59 -0.06
CA VAL A 131 12.09 4.00 0.86
C VAL A 131 13.24 4.59 0.06
N ASN A 132 13.73 5.76 0.45
CA ASN A 132 14.93 6.36 -0.10
C ASN A 132 16.17 5.61 0.42
N VAL A 133 16.90 4.97 -0.47
CA VAL A 133 18.19 4.30 -0.18
C VAL A 133 19.34 4.93 -0.96
N GLY A 134 19.09 6.07 -1.57
CA GLY A 134 20.04 6.96 -2.20
C GLY A 134 20.54 8.06 -1.26
N PRO A 135 21.11 9.14 -1.81
CA PRO A 135 21.51 10.30 -1.02
C PRO A 135 20.30 10.90 -0.31
N ALA A 136 20.46 11.19 0.99
CA ALA A 136 19.42 11.87 1.74
C ALA A 136 19.24 13.31 1.20
N PRO A 137 18.00 13.78 1.00
CA PRO A 137 17.74 15.18 0.67
C PRO A 137 18.12 16.07 1.85
N PRO A 138 18.16 17.40 1.68
CA PRO A 138 18.28 18.31 2.81
C PRO A 138 17.19 18.01 3.85
N TYR A 139 17.59 18.04 5.13
CA TYR A 139 16.65 17.79 6.22
C TYR A 139 15.53 18.84 6.22
N ASP A 140 14.30 18.35 6.21
CA ASP A 140 13.08 19.14 6.37
C ASP A 140 12.21 18.48 7.45
N PRO A 141 12.05 19.09 8.63
CA PRO A 141 11.28 18.51 9.73
C PRO A 141 9.77 18.44 9.47
N MET A 142 9.28 19.11 8.40
CA MET A 142 7.87 19.14 8.03
C MET A 142 7.49 18.05 7.02
N THR A 143 8.48 17.35 6.46
CA THR A 143 8.26 16.34 5.43
C THR A 143 8.99 15.05 5.75
N GLU A 144 8.45 13.91 5.28
CA GLU A 144 9.06 12.58 5.46
C GLU A 144 10.07 12.26 4.34
N THR A 145 10.45 13.24 3.53
CA THR A 145 11.28 13.06 2.33
C THR A 145 12.70 12.55 2.61
N GLU A 146 13.17 12.64 3.85
CA GLU A 146 14.46 12.07 4.24
C GLU A 146 14.49 10.54 4.06
N TYR A 147 13.38 9.87 4.37
CA TYR A 147 13.29 8.41 4.36
C TYR A 147 12.43 7.87 3.21
N LEU A 148 11.51 8.67 2.68
CA LEU A 148 10.55 8.28 1.67
C LEU A 148 10.71 9.15 0.43
N VAL A 149 10.48 8.52 -0.72
CA VAL A 149 10.44 9.20 -2.03
C VAL A 149 9.19 8.78 -2.78
N GLU A 150 8.55 9.75 -3.41
CA GLU A 150 7.45 9.49 -4.32
C GLU A 150 7.97 9.40 -5.75
N ARG A 151 7.55 8.37 -6.49
CA ARG A 151 8.02 8.06 -7.85
C ARG A 151 6.87 7.87 -8.82
N SER A 152 7.15 8.04 -10.10
CA SER A 152 6.19 7.87 -11.19
C SER A 152 6.05 6.41 -11.62
N LEU A 153 4.93 6.06 -12.27
CA LEU A 153 4.76 4.73 -12.85
C LEU A 153 5.78 4.43 -13.97
N ALA A 154 6.30 5.45 -14.67
CA ALA A 154 7.35 5.26 -15.67
C ALA A 154 8.64 4.70 -15.05
N GLU A 155 8.97 5.13 -13.82
CA GLU A 155 10.11 4.58 -13.08
C GLU A 155 9.84 3.14 -12.64
N ALA A 156 8.63 2.82 -12.18
CA ALA A 156 8.23 1.46 -11.84
C ALA A 156 8.23 0.53 -13.07
N GLU A 157 7.86 1.06 -14.25
CA GLU A 157 7.94 0.31 -15.51
C GLU A 157 9.40 0.01 -15.88
N ALA A 158 10.31 0.98 -15.74
CA ALA A 158 11.73 0.77 -15.95
C ALA A 158 12.34 -0.24 -14.96
N ASP A 159 11.83 -0.31 -13.72
CA ASP A 159 12.20 -1.29 -12.71
C ASP A 159 11.61 -2.69 -12.98
N GLY A 160 10.65 -2.81 -13.93
CA GLY A 160 9.96 -4.05 -14.28
C GLY A 160 8.87 -4.48 -13.27
N THR A 161 8.49 -3.62 -12.33
CA THR A 161 7.54 -3.96 -11.25
C THR A 161 6.07 -3.88 -11.70
N LEU A 162 5.76 -3.22 -12.83
CA LEU A 162 4.39 -3.13 -13.33
C LEU A 162 3.84 -4.44 -13.93
N ARG A 163 4.67 -5.45 -14.15
CA ARG A 163 4.28 -6.70 -14.83
C ARG A 163 3.03 -7.35 -14.23
N HIS A 164 2.92 -7.38 -12.90
CA HIS A 164 1.82 -8.02 -12.19
C HIS A 164 0.76 -7.03 -11.66
N ALA A 165 0.97 -5.74 -11.91
CA ALA A 165 0.14 -4.68 -11.33
C ALA A 165 -0.65 -3.88 -12.37
N ALA A 166 -0.21 -3.85 -13.64
CA ALA A 166 -0.74 -2.89 -14.59
C ALA A 166 -1.29 -3.52 -15.88
N SER A 167 -2.33 -2.86 -16.38
CA SER A 167 -2.79 -2.94 -17.77
C SER A 167 -2.49 -1.62 -18.49
N THR A 168 -2.57 -1.64 -19.83
CA THR A 168 -2.46 -0.46 -20.67
C THR A 168 -3.84 -0.09 -21.21
N TYR A 169 -4.23 1.17 -21.08
CA TYR A 169 -5.42 1.68 -21.74
C TYR A 169 -5.13 1.91 -23.23
N ASP A 170 -5.86 1.21 -24.09
CA ASP A 170 -5.84 1.35 -25.54
C ASP A 170 -6.99 2.27 -25.97
N ALA A 171 -6.64 3.50 -26.36
CA ALA A 171 -7.60 4.52 -26.73
C ALA A 171 -8.32 4.21 -28.05
N ASP A 172 -7.69 3.45 -28.96
CA ASP A 172 -8.27 3.12 -30.26
C ASP A 172 -9.42 2.12 -30.13
N SER A 173 -9.32 1.20 -29.17
CA SER A 173 -10.35 0.18 -28.92
C SER A 173 -11.19 0.44 -27.68
N ASP A 174 -10.91 1.51 -26.90
CA ASP A 174 -11.51 1.83 -25.60
C ASP A 174 -11.49 0.63 -24.64
N ARG A 175 -10.33 0.01 -24.46
CA ARG A 175 -10.15 -1.21 -23.66
C ARG A 175 -8.88 -1.18 -22.84
N LEU A 176 -8.90 -1.92 -21.72
CA LEU A 176 -7.68 -2.31 -21.03
C LEU A 176 -7.06 -3.54 -21.72
N VAL A 177 -5.77 -3.41 -22.03
CA VAL A 177 -4.95 -4.51 -22.57
C VAL A 177 -3.94 -4.88 -21.49
N ALA A 178 -3.88 -6.15 -21.19
CA ALA A 178 -3.01 -6.70 -20.17
C ALA A 178 -1.54 -6.34 -20.36
N GLY A 179 -0.91 -5.96 -19.27
CA GLY A 179 0.52 -5.64 -19.21
C GLY A 179 0.89 -4.30 -19.85
N THR A 180 2.20 -4.09 -20.00
CA THR A 180 2.80 -2.83 -20.43
C THR A 180 3.41 -2.88 -21.84
N GLY A 181 3.15 -3.93 -22.59
CA GLY A 181 3.74 -4.16 -23.92
C GLY A 181 3.21 -3.27 -25.05
N ARG A 182 2.24 -2.40 -24.78
CA ARG A 182 1.68 -1.45 -25.76
C ARG A 182 1.90 -0.01 -25.33
N PRO A 183 1.96 0.94 -26.26
CA PRO A 183 1.91 2.36 -25.91
C PRO A 183 0.53 2.72 -25.35
N GLY A 184 0.50 3.64 -24.38
CA GLY A 184 -0.72 4.15 -23.76
C GLY A 184 -0.58 4.36 -22.25
N PRO A 185 -1.57 5.01 -21.61
CA PRO A 185 -1.60 5.20 -20.16
C PRO A 185 -1.64 3.87 -19.41
N ARG A 186 -0.92 3.81 -18.30
CA ARG A 186 -0.92 2.65 -17.39
C ARG A 186 -2.07 2.77 -16.39
N VAL A 187 -2.77 1.67 -16.18
CA VAL A 187 -3.84 1.53 -15.19
C VAL A 187 -3.41 0.44 -14.21
N LEU A 188 -3.25 0.79 -12.95
CA LEU A 188 -2.94 -0.16 -11.88
C LEU A 188 -4.21 -0.89 -11.45
N ASP A 189 -4.59 -1.91 -12.20
CA ASP A 189 -5.79 -2.73 -12.01
C ASP A 189 -5.51 -4.08 -11.35
N PHE A 190 -4.24 -4.42 -11.18
CA PHE A 190 -3.78 -5.72 -10.66
C PHE A 190 -4.43 -6.93 -11.36
N ALA A 191 -4.86 -6.76 -12.61
CA ALA A 191 -5.56 -7.80 -13.37
C ALA A 191 -4.81 -9.15 -13.45
N PRO A 192 -3.47 -9.20 -13.59
CA PRO A 192 -2.74 -10.47 -13.55
C PRO A 192 -2.98 -11.26 -12.26
N ILE A 193 -3.10 -10.59 -11.13
CA ILE A 193 -3.35 -11.21 -9.82
C ILE A 193 -4.84 -11.47 -9.62
N LEU A 194 -5.68 -10.46 -9.88
CA LEU A 194 -7.09 -10.49 -9.53
C LEU A 194 -7.95 -11.25 -10.55
N ALA A 195 -7.66 -11.10 -11.85
CA ALA A 195 -8.45 -11.70 -12.91
C ALA A 195 -7.91 -13.05 -13.37
N TRP A 196 -6.57 -13.20 -13.47
CA TRP A 196 -5.92 -14.41 -13.99
C TRP A 196 -5.32 -15.31 -12.92
N ASN A 197 -5.33 -14.84 -11.67
CA ASN A 197 -4.87 -15.62 -10.51
C ASN A 197 -3.42 -16.11 -10.67
N GLU A 198 -2.56 -15.28 -11.26
CA GLU A 198 -1.11 -15.59 -11.38
C GLU A 198 -0.45 -15.81 -10.02
N LEU A 199 -1.02 -15.21 -8.97
CA LEU A 199 -0.64 -15.40 -7.59
C LEU A 199 -1.88 -15.69 -6.75
N PRO A 200 -1.82 -16.60 -5.76
CA PRO A 200 -2.96 -16.95 -4.91
C PRO A 200 -3.20 -15.89 -3.81
N LEU A 201 -3.08 -14.59 -4.14
CA LEU A 201 -3.21 -13.49 -3.18
C LEU A 201 -4.60 -13.46 -2.56
N VAL A 202 -5.64 -13.43 -3.40
CA VAL A 202 -7.02 -13.32 -2.90
C VAL A 202 -7.44 -14.51 -2.04
N PRO A 203 -7.21 -15.78 -2.45
CA PRO A 203 -7.47 -16.94 -1.58
C PRO A 203 -6.71 -16.88 -0.26
N SER A 204 -5.44 -16.45 -0.28
CA SER A 204 -4.62 -16.33 0.92
C SER A 204 -5.14 -15.26 1.88
N LEU A 205 -5.52 -14.09 1.37
CA LEU A 205 -6.12 -13.01 2.16
C LEU A 205 -7.46 -13.43 2.77
N ARG A 206 -8.33 -14.06 2.00
CA ARG A 206 -9.59 -14.59 2.51
C ARG A 206 -9.39 -15.57 3.66
N ARG A 207 -8.41 -16.48 3.51
CA ARG A 207 -8.09 -17.43 4.56
C ARG A 207 -7.55 -16.74 5.81
N LEU A 208 -6.65 -15.78 5.62
CA LEU A 208 -6.03 -15.02 6.71
C LEU A 208 -7.09 -14.20 7.47
N LEU A 209 -7.93 -13.44 6.76
CA LEU A 209 -9.02 -12.68 7.35
C LEU A 209 -9.96 -13.56 8.16
N ALA A 210 -10.36 -14.72 7.61
CA ALA A 210 -11.26 -15.66 8.31
C ALA A 210 -10.65 -16.20 9.61
N VAL A 211 -9.35 -16.57 9.59
CA VAL A 211 -8.66 -17.07 10.79
C VAL A 211 -8.54 -15.97 11.84
N CYS A 212 -8.12 -14.77 11.43
CA CYS A 212 -7.97 -13.67 12.39
C CYS A 212 -9.31 -13.23 12.98
N GLU A 213 -10.38 -13.19 12.19
CA GLU A 213 -11.72 -12.82 12.65
C GLU A 213 -12.28 -13.88 13.62
N GLU A 214 -12.06 -15.17 13.34
CA GLU A 214 -12.45 -16.28 14.22
C GLU A 214 -11.73 -16.19 15.57
N GLU A 215 -10.41 -15.97 15.58
CA GLU A 215 -9.59 -15.92 16.78
C GLU A 215 -9.86 -14.66 17.64
N LEU A 216 -10.13 -13.52 17.00
CA LEU A 216 -10.38 -12.27 17.71
C LEU A 216 -11.87 -12.05 18.05
N GLY A 217 -12.78 -12.79 17.43
CA GLY A 217 -14.23 -12.65 17.62
C GLY A 217 -14.80 -11.30 17.18
N ALA A 218 -14.10 -10.58 16.29
CA ALA A 218 -14.48 -9.25 15.79
C ALA A 218 -13.94 -9.04 14.37
N PRO A 219 -14.54 -8.12 13.58
CA PRO A 219 -13.98 -7.72 12.30
C PRO A 219 -12.54 -7.26 12.42
N VAL A 220 -11.72 -7.61 11.43
CA VAL A 220 -10.27 -7.35 11.43
C VAL A 220 -9.84 -6.56 10.22
N GLU A 221 -8.76 -5.80 10.40
CA GLU A 221 -8.00 -5.14 9.34
C GLU A 221 -6.57 -5.66 9.36
N ILE A 222 -6.03 -5.99 8.19
CA ILE A 222 -4.67 -6.51 8.02
C ILE A 222 -3.97 -5.70 6.95
N GLU A 223 -2.86 -5.06 7.34
CA GLU A 223 -1.92 -4.46 6.39
C GLU A 223 -0.90 -5.51 5.94
N PHE A 224 -0.56 -5.50 4.65
CA PHE A 224 0.40 -6.44 4.10
C PHE A 224 1.25 -5.83 2.99
N ALA A 225 2.43 -6.40 2.78
CA ALA A 225 3.29 -6.09 1.66
C ALA A 225 3.83 -7.39 1.04
N VAL A 226 3.98 -7.38 -0.29
CA VAL A 226 4.40 -8.56 -1.06
C VAL A 226 5.57 -8.20 -1.97
N SER A 227 6.62 -9.00 -1.91
CA SER A 227 7.70 -9.01 -2.89
C SER A 227 7.63 -10.28 -3.72
N LEU A 228 7.64 -10.10 -5.04
CA LEU A 228 7.58 -11.19 -6.01
C LEU A 228 9.00 -11.52 -6.45
N THR A 229 9.45 -12.73 -6.14
CA THR A 229 10.75 -13.20 -6.64
C THR A 229 10.61 -13.58 -8.11
N PRO A 230 11.45 -13.07 -9.03
CA PRO A 230 11.43 -13.52 -10.41
C PRO A 230 11.68 -15.03 -10.48
N GLY A 231 10.72 -15.78 -11.03
CA GLY A 231 10.90 -17.22 -11.32
C GLY A 231 10.38 -18.19 -10.26
N GLN A 232 9.59 -17.74 -9.31
CA GLN A 232 8.77 -18.63 -8.47
C GLN A 232 7.31 -18.55 -8.86
#